data_b7e652bf91cf4594b4e36fb13d519785
#
_entry.id   b7e652bf91cf4594b4e36fb13d519785
#
_cell.length_a   1.000
_cell.length_b   1.000
_cell.length_c   1.000
_cell.angle_alpha   90.00
_cell.angle_beta   90.00
_cell.angle_gamma   90.00
#
_symmetry.space_group_name_H-M   'P 1'
#
loop_
_entity.id
_entity.type
_entity.pdbx_description
1 polymer ?
#
loop_
_entity_poly.entity_id
_entity_poly.type
_entity_poly.pdbx_seq_one_letter_code
_entity_poly.pdbx_strand_id
1 'polypeptide(L)'
;MTGLSFGLILLSAFAHSTWNFLLKRSGDKEVFVWLMLVTASLLMVPVGVTLFWLYPFGHPGWIFVLLTILLHILYFLFLGRSYAVGDLSLVYPIARGIGPMLVPILAVVILSESVAPLAIAGIVAIVLGIYTISWWGNFGSVIRDPLAKLKTPGIRYAILTGLTIASYALIDKRGVGHVQPFLYMYLMTLGSALGLSLYVLQKWGTAVVAREWRANSGSIVVASILVFLAYGLVLTAFSLSRVSYVAPAREAGIVIGVLMGVFLLKEPFGRGRLLGSGFIVIGLGLIVVSP
;
A
#
# COMPACT_ATOMS: atom_id res chain seq x y z
N MET A 1 0.47 -0.18 20.42
CA MET A 1 -0.11 0.79 19.44
C MET A 1 -1.28 1.50 20.10
N THR A 2 -1.49 2.84 19.89
CA THR A 2 -2.62 3.54 20.50
C THR A 2 -3.96 3.11 19.87
N GLY A 3 -5.06 3.13 20.64
CA GLY A 3 -6.39 2.80 20.12
C GLY A 3 -6.82 3.72 18.97
N LEU A 4 -6.44 5.01 19.02
CA LEU A 4 -6.68 5.96 17.93
C LEU A 4 -5.97 5.52 16.66
N SER A 5 -4.66 5.19 16.71
CA SER A 5 -3.92 4.71 15.55
C SER A 5 -4.52 3.45 14.96
N PHE A 6 -5.01 2.54 15.79
CA PHE A 6 -5.68 1.32 15.32
C PHE A 6 -6.98 1.64 14.58
N GLY A 7 -7.80 2.53 15.13
CA GLY A 7 -9.02 3.00 14.46
C GLY A 7 -8.74 3.65 13.11
N LEU A 8 -7.70 4.52 13.03
CA LEU A 8 -7.27 5.14 11.77
C LEU A 8 -6.82 4.09 10.74
N ILE A 9 -6.11 3.04 11.18
CA ILE A 9 -5.67 1.95 10.29
C ILE A 9 -6.84 1.12 9.78
N LEU A 10 -7.84 0.81 10.62
CA LEU A 10 -9.03 0.09 10.16
C LEU A 10 -9.85 0.89 9.13
N LEU A 11 -10.03 2.19 9.37
CA LEU A 11 -10.69 3.08 8.41
C LEU A 11 -9.89 3.19 7.11
N SER A 12 -8.57 3.36 7.23
CA SER A 12 -7.65 3.31 6.08
C SER A 12 -7.76 2.00 5.31
N ALA A 13 -7.78 0.87 6.01
CA ALA A 13 -7.88 -0.46 5.40
C ALA A 13 -9.18 -0.63 4.61
N PHE A 14 -10.30 -0.12 5.13
CA PHE A 14 -11.58 -0.12 4.42
C PHE A 14 -11.52 0.76 3.15
N ALA A 15 -11.05 2.00 3.28
CA ALA A 15 -10.90 2.91 2.14
C ALA A 15 -9.94 2.32 1.08
N HIS A 16 -8.82 1.72 1.53
CA HIS A 16 -7.84 1.08 0.66
C HIS A 16 -8.43 -0.12 -0.10
N SER A 17 -9.15 -0.99 0.58
CA SER A 17 -9.79 -2.15 -0.06
C SER A 17 -10.87 -1.73 -1.04
N THR A 18 -11.62 -0.67 -0.74
CA THR A 18 -12.68 -0.16 -1.60
C THR A 18 -12.13 0.42 -2.90
N TRP A 19 -11.08 1.28 -2.87
CA TRP A 19 -10.52 1.79 -4.12
C TRP A 19 -9.82 0.68 -4.93
N ASN A 20 -9.21 -0.30 -4.28
CA ASN A 20 -8.66 -1.47 -4.99
C ASN A 20 -9.76 -2.32 -5.66
N PHE A 21 -10.92 -2.43 -5.02
CA PHE A 21 -12.09 -3.08 -5.62
C PHE A 21 -12.56 -2.36 -6.89
N LEU A 22 -12.61 -1.01 -6.86
CA LEU A 22 -12.94 -0.20 -8.04
C LEU A 22 -11.89 -0.38 -9.15
N LEU A 23 -10.60 -0.33 -8.80
CA LEU A 23 -9.50 -0.60 -9.71
C LEU A 23 -9.61 -2.00 -10.35
N LYS A 24 -9.98 -3.03 -9.58
CA LYS A 24 -10.15 -4.40 -10.12
C LYS A 24 -11.17 -4.46 -11.25
N ARG A 25 -12.18 -3.61 -11.22
CA ARG A 25 -13.26 -3.53 -12.20
C ARG A 25 -12.97 -2.62 -13.40
N SER A 26 -11.89 -1.84 -13.38
CA SER A 26 -11.49 -0.93 -14.45
C SER A 26 -10.97 -1.68 -15.69
N GLY A 27 -10.94 -1.00 -16.82
CA GLY A 27 -10.41 -1.55 -18.07
C GLY A 27 -8.90 -1.60 -18.06
N ASP A 28 -8.23 -0.44 -18.00
CA ASP A 28 -6.78 -0.33 -17.95
C ASP A 28 -6.31 0.11 -16.56
N LYS A 29 -5.66 -0.79 -15.86
CA LYS A 29 -5.27 -0.60 -14.46
C LYS A 29 -4.23 0.52 -14.26
N GLU A 30 -3.24 0.61 -15.15
CA GLU A 30 -2.19 1.63 -15.03
C GLU A 30 -2.77 3.02 -15.32
N VAL A 31 -3.60 3.13 -16.34
CA VAL A 31 -4.28 4.40 -16.70
C VAL A 31 -5.25 4.80 -15.60
N PHE A 32 -6.02 3.85 -15.04
CA PHE A 32 -6.92 4.12 -13.92
C PHE A 32 -6.16 4.67 -12.70
N VAL A 33 -5.05 4.03 -12.30
CA VAL A 33 -4.23 4.50 -11.17
C VAL A 33 -3.69 5.90 -11.42
N TRP A 34 -3.16 6.17 -12.61
CA TRP A 34 -2.66 7.50 -12.93
C TRP A 34 -3.78 8.55 -12.93
N LEU A 35 -4.93 8.28 -13.56
CA LEU A 35 -6.10 9.15 -13.53
C LEU A 35 -6.60 9.39 -12.10
N MET A 36 -6.59 8.36 -11.25
CA MET A 36 -6.94 8.47 -9.84
C MET A 36 -5.98 9.44 -9.10
N LEU A 37 -4.67 9.35 -9.34
CA LEU A 37 -3.69 10.26 -8.73
C LEU A 37 -3.84 11.69 -9.25
N VAL A 38 -4.03 11.89 -10.56
CA VAL A 38 -4.28 13.21 -11.15
C VAL A 38 -5.56 13.82 -10.59
N THR A 39 -6.64 13.05 -10.58
CA THR A 39 -7.94 13.51 -10.05
C THR A 39 -7.86 13.81 -8.55
N ALA A 40 -7.18 12.98 -7.77
CA ALA A 40 -6.94 13.24 -6.35
C ALA A 40 -6.15 14.54 -6.15
N SER A 41 -5.10 14.76 -6.95
CA SER A 41 -4.30 15.99 -6.89
C SER A 41 -5.15 17.23 -7.18
N LEU A 42 -6.02 17.16 -8.19
CA LEU A 42 -6.89 18.28 -8.56
C LEU A 42 -7.99 18.55 -7.52
N LEU A 43 -8.67 17.49 -7.06
CA LEU A 43 -9.74 17.62 -6.06
C LEU A 43 -9.24 18.14 -4.71
N MET A 44 -8.01 17.75 -4.33
CA MET A 44 -7.44 18.10 -3.02
C MET A 44 -6.60 19.39 -3.04
N VAL A 45 -6.58 20.14 -4.15
CA VAL A 45 -5.92 21.47 -4.21
C VAL A 45 -6.35 22.40 -3.06
N PRO A 46 -7.65 22.56 -2.75
CA PRO A 46 -8.04 23.44 -1.65
C PRO A 46 -7.46 22.98 -0.31
N VAL A 47 -7.47 21.65 -0.06
CA VAL A 47 -6.89 21.07 1.17
C VAL A 47 -5.38 21.28 1.20
N GLY A 48 -4.69 20.97 0.10
CA GLY A 48 -3.23 21.11 -0.02
C GLY A 48 -2.77 22.55 0.20
N VAL A 49 -3.41 23.52 -0.48
CA VAL A 49 -3.09 24.94 -0.34
C VAL A 49 -3.36 25.43 1.07
N THR A 50 -4.52 25.11 1.63
CA THR A 50 -4.86 25.51 3.03
C THR A 50 -3.86 24.95 4.03
N LEU A 51 -3.51 23.66 3.92
CA LEU A 51 -2.56 23.05 4.83
C LEU A 51 -1.14 23.59 4.65
N PHE A 52 -0.74 23.95 3.42
CA PHE A 52 0.54 24.57 3.16
C PHE A 52 0.69 25.94 3.83
N TRP A 53 -0.40 26.73 3.85
CA TRP A 53 -0.45 28.02 4.54
C TRP A 53 -0.50 27.89 6.06
N LEU A 54 -1.27 26.92 6.59
CA LEU A 54 -1.44 26.72 8.03
C LEU A 54 -0.22 26.03 8.68
N TYR A 55 0.45 25.16 7.95
CA TYR A 55 1.57 24.34 8.45
C TYR A 55 2.80 24.48 7.52
N PRO A 56 3.39 25.69 7.43
CA PRO A 56 4.58 25.89 6.63
C PRO A 56 5.72 25.01 7.15
N PHE A 57 6.46 24.42 6.24
CA PHE A 57 7.61 23.59 6.57
C PHE A 57 8.81 23.94 5.69
N GLY A 58 10.00 23.59 6.15
CA GLY A 58 11.25 23.86 5.44
C GLY A 58 12.11 22.60 5.34
N HIS A 59 13.42 22.81 5.21
CA HIS A 59 14.39 21.73 5.33
C HIS A 59 14.37 21.16 6.77
N PRO A 60 14.39 19.81 7.00
CA PRO A 60 14.58 18.77 5.98
C PRO A 60 13.27 18.20 5.38
N GLY A 61 12.10 18.78 5.67
CA GLY A 61 10.80 18.24 5.20
C GLY A 61 10.75 18.02 3.69
N TRP A 62 11.30 18.95 2.89
CA TRP A 62 11.35 18.81 1.43
C TRP A 62 12.15 17.60 0.96
N ILE A 63 13.20 17.20 1.67
CA ILE A 63 13.96 15.98 1.33
C ILE A 63 13.05 14.76 1.44
N PHE A 64 12.29 14.64 2.53
CA PHE A 64 11.37 13.51 2.71
C PHE A 64 10.26 13.50 1.67
N VAL A 65 9.70 14.67 1.33
CA VAL A 65 8.70 14.80 0.26
C VAL A 65 9.25 14.32 -1.08
N LEU A 66 10.45 14.76 -1.48
CA LEU A 66 11.06 14.37 -2.75
C LEU A 66 11.41 12.87 -2.77
N LEU A 67 11.94 12.33 -1.67
CA LEU A 67 12.26 10.91 -1.56
C LEU A 67 11.00 10.04 -1.64
N THR A 68 9.92 10.41 -0.95
CA THR A 68 8.68 9.63 -1.02
C THR A 68 8.06 9.69 -2.41
N ILE A 69 8.09 10.84 -3.11
CA ILE A 69 7.63 10.95 -4.50
C ILE A 69 8.40 9.97 -5.39
N LEU A 70 9.73 9.98 -5.32
CA LEU A 70 10.57 9.07 -6.10
C LEU A 70 10.25 7.60 -5.80
N LEU A 71 10.15 7.24 -4.52
CA LEU A 71 9.84 5.87 -4.11
C LEU A 71 8.44 5.44 -4.54
N HIS A 72 7.44 6.32 -4.50
CA HIS A 72 6.11 5.98 -4.97
C HIS A 72 6.03 5.83 -6.50
N ILE A 73 6.78 6.63 -7.26
CA ILE A 73 6.93 6.43 -8.71
C ILE A 73 7.54 5.06 -9.00
N LEU A 74 8.65 4.71 -8.33
CA LEU A 74 9.29 3.40 -8.46
C LEU A 74 8.36 2.26 -8.04
N TYR A 75 7.61 2.42 -6.95
CA TYR A 75 6.60 1.48 -6.49
C TYR A 75 5.58 1.17 -7.59
N PHE A 76 4.97 2.19 -8.19
CA PHE A 76 3.97 1.99 -9.25
C PHE A 76 4.58 1.34 -10.50
N LEU A 77 5.79 1.74 -10.88
CA LEU A 77 6.49 1.16 -12.04
C LEU A 77 6.84 -0.32 -11.81
N PHE A 78 7.42 -0.66 -10.66
CA PHE A 78 7.79 -2.05 -10.35
C PHE A 78 6.56 -2.94 -10.15
N LEU A 79 5.53 -2.44 -9.47
CA LEU A 79 4.28 -3.16 -9.29
C LEU A 79 3.60 -3.45 -10.63
N GLY A 80 3.48 -2.45 -11.50
CA GLY A 80 2.90 -2.62 -12.84
C GLY A 80 3.68 -3.63 -13.67
N ARG A 81 5.03 -3.56 -13.68
CA ARG A 81 5.87 -4.54 -14.38
C ARG A 81 5.79 -5.93 -13.78
N SER A 82 5.76 -6.04 -12.45
CA SER A 82 5.60 -7.32 -11.77
C SER A 82 4.34 -8.06 -12.23
N TYR A 83 3.22 -7.33 -12.33
CA TYR A 83 1.95 -7.90 -12.77
C TYR A 83 1.89 -8.18 -14.28
N ALA A 84 2.60 -7.41 -15.09
CA ALA A 84 2.63 -7.59 -16.54
C ALA A 84 3.41 -8.85 -16.98
N VAL A 85 4.47 -9.22 -16.24
CA VAL A 85 5.39 -10.30 -16.66
C VAL A 85 5.44 -11.49 -15.69
N GLY A 86 4.70 -11.43 -14.57
CA GLY A 86 4.67 -12.46 -13.53
C GLY A 86 3.29 -13.05 -13.33
N ASP A 87 3.25 -14.28 -12.82
CA ASP A 87 2.01 -14.89 -12.34
C ASP A 87 1.52 -14.17 -11.09
N LEU A 88 0.32 -13.60 -11.14
CA LEU A 88 -0.25 -12.79 -10.06
C LEU A 88 -0.34 -13.56 -8.74
N SER A 89 -0.64 -14.86 -8.79
CA SER A 89 -0.71 -15.73 -7.61
C SER A 89 0.63 -15.85 -6.87
N LEU A 90 1.73 -15.58 -7.57
CA LEU A 90 3.08 -15.65 -7.05
C LEU A 90 3.65 -14.28 -6.69
N VAL A 91 3.50 -13.30 -7.60
CA VAL A 91 4.13 -11.97 -7.43
C VAL A 91 3.40 -11.10 -6.40
N TYR A 92 2.06 -11.20 -6.32
CA TYR A 92 1.27 -10.40 -5.37
C TYR A 92 1.66 -10.65 -3.90
N PRO A 93 1.73 -11.92 -3.40
CA PRO A 93 2.10 -12.17 -2.02
C PRO A 93 3.56 -11.79 -1.72
N ILE A 94 4.45 -11.91 -2.68
CA ILE A 94 5.84 -11.49 -2.51
C ILE A 94 5.91 -9.98 -2.35
N ALA A 95 5.28 -9.21 -3.25
CA ALA A 95 5.27 -7.76 -3.18
C ALA A 95 4.62 -7.23 -1.89
N ARG A 96 3.52 -7.86 -1.45
CA ARG A 96 2.77 -7.44 -0.26
C ARG A 96 3.36 -7.97 1.04
N GLY A 97 3.96 -9.16 1.06
CA GLY A 97 4.51 -9.79 2.27
C GLY A 97 5.85 -9.22 2.70
N ILE A 98 6.68 -8.73 1.77
CA ILE A 98 8.00 -8.17 2.08
C ILE A 98 7.88 -6.91 2.95
N GLY A 99 6.93 -6.01 2.67
CA GLY A 99 6.72 -4.79 3.45
C GLY A 99 6.49 -5.07 4.93
N PRO A 100 5.42 -5.79 5.32
CA PRO A 100 5.15 -6.14 6.72
C PRO A 100 6.27 -6.90 7.42
N MET A 101 7.08 -7.65 6.68
CA MET A 101 8.23 -8.39 7.19
C MET A 101 9.44 -7.47 7.43
N LEU A 102 9.79 -6.63 6.45
CA LEU A 102 11.02 -5.83 6.52
C LEU A 102 10.86 -4.54 7.31
N VAL A 103 9.69 -3.87 7.27
CA VAL A 103 9.51 -2.59 7.95
C VAL A 103 9.81 -2.68 9.44
N PRO A 104 9.33 -3.68 10.21
CA PRO A 104 9.67 -3.79 11.62
C PRO A 104 11.17 -3.99 11.87
N ILE A 105 11.84 -4.82 11.05
CA ILE A 105 13.28 -5.06 11.16
C ILE A 105 14.05 -3.76 10.91
N LEU A 106 13.74 -3.08 9.82
CA LEU A 106 14.39 -1.82 9.47
C LEU A 106 14.07 -0.69 10.46
N ALA A 107 12.85 -0.68 11.03
CA ALA A 107 12.47 0.29 12.05
C ALA A 107 13.30 0.12 13.33
N VAL A 108 13.59 -1.11 13.75
CA VAL A 108 14.49 -1.37 14.88
C VAL A 108 15.91 -0.89 14.57
N VAL A 109 16.44 -1.22 13.39
CA VAL A 109 17.84 -0.91 13.02
C VAL A 109 18.05 0.57 12.71
N ILE A 110 17.11 1.20 11.96
CA ILE A 110 17.31 2.56 11.41
C ILE A 110 16.65 3.62 12.28
N LEU A 111 15.48 3.30 12.86
CA LEU A 111 14.71 4.25 13.68
C LEU A 111 14.87 4.02 15.18
N SER A 112 15.62 2.99 15.58
CA SER A 112 15.80 2.57 16.98
C SER A 112 14.47 2.31 17.71
N GLU A 113 13.45 1.83 16.97
CA GLU A 113 12.18 1.43 17.57
C GLU A 113 12.34 0.14 18.37
N SER A 114 11.73 0.07 19.53
CA SER A 114 11.61 -1.19 20.30
C SER A 114 10.36 -1.94 19.91
N VAL A 115 10.48 -3.24 19.66
CA VAL A 115 9.34 -4.10 19.31
C VAL A 115 9.18 -5.17 20.39
N ALA A 116 8.02 -5.20 21.04
CA ALA A 116 7.76 -6.18 22.09
C ALA A 116 7.62 -7.61 21.52
N PRO A 117 7.99 -8.67 22.26
CA PRO A 117 7.90 -10.04 21.76
C PRO A 117 6.51 -10.45 21.28
N LEU A 118 5.46 -9.95 21.94
CA LEU A 118 4.07 -10.20 21.55
C LEU A 118 3.75 -9.58 20.19
N ALA A 119 4.27 -8.36 19.88
CA ALA A 119 4.12 -7.74 18.59
C ALA A 119 4.89 -8.51 17.50
N ILE A 120 6.06 -9.06 17.80
CA ILE A 120 6.80 -9.92 16.86
C ILE A 120 5.95 -11.14 16.49
N ALA A 121 5.35 -11.82 17.48
CA ALA A 121 4.44 -12.93 17.22
C ALA A 121 3.25 -12.50 16.34
N GLY A 122 2.70 -11.30 16.58
CA GLY A 122 1.63 -10.72 15.75
C GLY A 122 2.06 -10.44 14.31
N ILE A 123 3.26 -9.88 14.12
CA ILE A 123 3.83 -9.63 12.78
C ILE A 123 4.03 -10.94 12.01
N VAL A 124 4.59 -11.96 12.68
CA VAL A 124 4.78 -13.30 12.09
C VAL A 124 3.44 -13.90 11.70
N ALA A 125 2.41 -13.80 12.55
CA ALA A 125 1.07 -14.29 12.21
C ALA A 125 0.48 -13.58 11.00
N ILE A 126 0.63 -12.25 10.88
CA ILE A 126 0.19 -11.49 9.69
C ILE A 126 0.90 -11.97 8.44
N VAL A 127 2.22 -12.11 8.46
CA VAL A 127 3.02 -12.59 7.32
C VAL A 127 2.59 -14.00 6.91
N LEU A 128 2.44 -14.91 7.86
CA LEU A 128 1.93 -16.26 7.60
C LEU A 128 0.53 -16.22 6.99
N GLY A 129 -0.35 -15.32 7.48
CA GLY A 129 -1.69 -15.12 6.92
C GLY A 129 -1.67 -14.70 5.47
N ILE A 130 -0.81 -13.74 5.08
CA ILE A 130 -0.66 -13.27 3.70
C ILE A 130 -0.26 -14.42 2.77
N TYR A 131 0.76 -15.20 3.17
CA TYR A 131 1.22 -16.33 2.38
C TYR A 131 0.21 -17.48 2.34
N THR A 132 -0.52 -17.71 3.44
CA THR A 132 -1.57 -18.73 3.49
C THR A 132 -2.72 -18.40 2.54
N ILE A 133 -3.21 -17.14 2.50
CA ILE A 133 -4.25 -16.73 1.56
C ILE A 133 -3.81 -16.95 0.12
N SER A 134 -2.56 -16.62 -0.18
CA SER A 134 -2.07 -16.49 -1.55
C SER A 134 -1.55 -17.80 -2.13
N TRP A 135 -0.94 -18.67 -1.31
CA TRP A 135 -0.30 -19.90 -1.78
C TRP A 135 -1.04 -21.18 -1.36
N TRP A 136 -2.25 -21.07 -0.85
CA TRP A 136 -3.03 -22.24 -0.46
C TRP A 136 -3.15 -23.25 -1.61
N GLY A 137 -2.75 -24.49 -1.36
CA GLY A 137 -2.71 -25.56 -2.38
C GLY A 137 -1.47 -25.55 -3.28
N ASN A 138 -0.66 -24.48 -3.27
CA ASN A 138 0.52 -24.32 -4.14
C ASN A 138 1.85 -24.23 -3.39
N PHE A 139 1.88 -24.44 -2.07
CA PHE A 139 3.09 -24.35 -1.25
C PHE A 139 4.24 -25.23 -1.80
N GLY A 140 3.94 -26.46 -2.19
CA GLY A 140 4.95 -27.39 -2.71
C GLY A 140 5.64 -26.88 -3.97
N SER A 141 4.92 -26.22 -4.87
CA SER A 141 5.49 -25.65 -6.11
C SER A 141 6.38 -24.43 -5.83
N VAL A 142 6.08 -23.67 -4.77
CA VAL A 142 6.86 -22.49 -4.40
C VAL A 142 8.16 -22.87 -3.72
N ILE A 143 8.17 -23.94 -2.90
CA ILE A 143 9.32 -24.37 -2.08
C ILE A 143 10.30 -25.24 -2.87
N ARG A 144 9.85 -25.94 -3.93
CA ARG A 144 10.70 -26.92 -4.67
C ARG A 144 11.94 -26.31 -5.33
N ASP A 145 11.85 -25.08 -5.84
CA ASP A 145 12.99 -24.40 -6.46
C ASP A 145 12.89 -22.88 -6.30
N PRO A 146 13.19 -22.34 -5.10
CA PRO A 146 13.10 -20.92 -4.83
C PRO A 146 14.12 -20.09 -5.63
N LEU A 147 15.32 -20.67 -5.90
CA LEU A 147 16.40 -19.96 -6.62
C LEU A 147 16.08 -19.79 -8.10
N ALA A 148 15.51 -20.81 -8.75
CA ALA A 148 15.08 -20.68 -10.15
C ALA A 148 13.95 -19.65 -10.29
N LYS A 149 13.03 -19.60 -9.32
CA LYS A 149 11.94 -18.61 -9.30
C LYS A 149 12.46 -17.18 -9.10
N LEU A 150 13.49 -16.96 -8.27
CA LEU A 150 14.14 -15.66 -8.14
C LEU A 150 14.74 -15.12 -9.45
N LYS A 151 15.03 -16.01 -10.42
CA LYS A 151 15.51 -15.60 -11.75
C LYS A 151 14.41 -15.06 -12.66
N THR A 152 13.13 -15.31 -12.34
CA THR A 152 12.01 -14.84 -13.17
C THR A 152 11.82 -13.32 -13.03
N PRO A 153 11.64 -12.58 -14.15
CA PRO A 153 11.49 -11.12 -14.10
C PRO A 153 10.36 -10.65 -13.20
N GLY A 154 9.22 -11.33 -13.21
CA GLY A 154 8.07 -10.99 -12.38
C GLY A 154 8.37 -10.99 -10.89
N ILE A 155 9.08 -12.01 -10.39
CA ILE A 155 9.48 -12.11 -8.99
C ILE A 155 10.51 -11.03 -8.62
N ARG A 156 11.47 -10.74 -9.49
CA ARG A 156 12.44 -9.65 -9.24
C ARG A 156 11.73 -8.32 -9.07
N TYR A 157 10.77 -7.98 -9.95
CA TYR A 157 9.97 -6.76 -9.80
C TYR A 157 9.08 -6.79 -8.55
N ALA A 158 8.54 -7.94 -8.15
CA ALA A 158 7.78 -8.09 -6.91
C ALA A 158 8.65 -7.82 -5.67
N ILE A 159 9.88 -8.34 -5.65
CA ILE A 159 10.84 -8.05 -4.58
C ILE A 159 11.20 -6.57 -4.55
N LEU A 160 11.52 -5.96 -5.70
CA LEU A 160 11.81 -4.53 -5.79
C LEU A 160 10.61 -3.70 -5.30
N THR A 161 9.38 -4.11 -5.62
CA THR A 161 8.16 -3.47 -5.09
C THR A 161 8.11 -3.56 -3.57
N GLY A 162 8.33 -4.73 -2.99
CA GLY A 162 8.33 -4.91 -1.54
C GLY A 162 9.43 -4.14 -0.82
N LEU A 163 10.63 -4.09 -1.40
CA LEU A 163 11.73 -3.26 -0.89
C LEU A 163 11.39 -1.76 -0.96
N THR A 164 10.77 -1.32 -2.04
CA THR A 164 10.31 0.06 -2.19
C THR A 164 9.24 0.40 -1.15
N ILE A 165 8.30 -0.53 -0.89
CA ILE A 165 7.28 -0.39 0.18
C ILE A 165 7.98 -0.21 1.55
N ALA A 166 8.95 -1.04 1.87
CA ALA A 166 9.68 -0.92 3.13
C ALA A 166 10.44 0.40 3.23
N SER A 167 11.08 0.83 2.14
CA SER A 167 11.84 2.09 2.08
C SER A 167 10.95 3.30 2.28
N TYR A 168 9.83 3.42 1.52
CA TYR A 168 8.98 4.59 1.67
C TYR A 168 8.30 4.62 3.05
N ALA A 169 7.95 3.46 3.66
CA ALA A 169 7.34 3.46 4.99
C ALA A 169 8.25 4.08 6.06
N LEU A 170 9.57 3.85 5.98
CA LEU A 170 10.53 4.48 6.90
C LEU A 170 10.74 5.96 6.60
N ILE A 171 10.85 6.31 5.32
CA ILE A 171 10.96 7.71 4.89
C ILE A 171 9.74 8.50 5.32
N ASP A 172 8.55 7.95 5.11
CA ASP A 172 7.28 8.58 5.47
C ASP A 172 7.12 8.70 6.98
N LYS A 173 7.55 7.69 7.75
CA LYS A 173 7.57 7.76 9.22
C LYS A 173 8.41 8.95 9.71
N ARG A 174 9.57 9.21 9.10
CA ARG A 174 10.37 10.40 9.42
C ARG A 174 9.78 11.66 8.84
N GLY A 175 9.27 11.62 7.62
CA GLY A 175 8.67 12.74 6.90
C GLY A 175 7.51 13.39 7.63
N VAL A 176 6.60 12.58 8.21
CA VAL A 176 5.46 13.09 8.99
C VAL A 176 5.86 13.73 10.33
N GLY A 177 7.09 13.61 10.76
CA GLY A 177 7.65 14.37 11.87
C GLY A 177 8.02 15.82 11.48
N HIS A 178 8.09 16.13 10.18
CA HIS A 178 8.48 17.44 9.64
C HIS A 178 7.39 18.11 8.83
N VAL A 179 6.47 17.33 8.27
CA VAL A 179 5.37 17.80 7.40
C VAL A 179 4.06 17.22 7.89
N GLN A 180 3.03 18.05 7.96
CA GLN A 180 1.69 17.62 8.36
C GLN A 180 1.21 16.46 7.47
N PRO A 181 0.66 15.35 8.03
CA PRO A 181 0.40 14.11 7.29
C PRO A 181 -0.43 14.26 6.01
N PHE A 182 -1.52 15.04 6.02
CA PHE A 182 -2.36 15.24 4.83
C PHE A 182 -1.72 16.18 3.81
N LEU A 183 -0.88 17.13 4.24
CA LEU A 183 -0.07 17.94 3.34
C LEU A 183 1.00 17.08 2.66
N TYR A 184 1.67 16.22 3.44
CA TYR A 184 2.64 15.25 2.91
C TYR A 184 1.99 14.33 1.87
N MET A 185 0.78 13.81 2.17
CA MET A 185 -0.01 13.02 1.23
C MET A 185 -0.33 13.79 -0.06
N TYR A 186 -0.74 15.06 0.06
CA TYR A 186 -1.04 15.89 -1.10
C TYR A 186 0.17 16.06 -2.01
N LEU A 187 1.33 16.45 -1.45
CA LEU A 187 2.56 16.67 -2.20
C LEU A 187 3.08 15.38 -2.85
N MET A 188 3.02 14.27 -2.14
CA MET A 188 3.36 12.95 -2.66
C MET A 188 2.46 12.55 -3.83
N THR A 189 1.14 12.73 -3.69
CA THR A 189 0.16 12.39 -4.73
C THR A 189 0.37 13.23 -5.98
N LEU A 190 0.51 14.55 -5.81
CA LEU A 190 0.79 15.49 -6.90
C LEU A 190 2.10 15.16 -7.61
N GLY A 191 3.19 14.96 -6.86
CA GLY A 191 4.49 14.63 -7.42
C GLY A 191 4.49 13.28 -8.15
N SER A 192 3.80 12.27 -7.61
CA SER A 192 3.66 10.96 -8.26
C SER A 192 2.80 11.04 -9.53
N ALA A 193 1.72 11.82 -9.52
CA ALA A 193 0.89 12.05 -10.70
C ALA A 193 1.70 12.70 -11.82
N LEU A 194 2.46 13.75 -11.51
CA LEU A 194 3.32 14.45 -12.47
C LEU A 194 4.45 13.54 -12.98
N GLY A 195 5.13 12.83 -12.08
CA GLY A 195 6.24 11.95 -12.46
C GLY A 195 5.83 10.77 -13.34
N LEU A 196 4.62 10.24 -13.16
CA LEU A 196 4.09 9.15 -13.99
C LEU A 196 3.47 9.65 -15.30
N SER A 197 3.17 10.95 -15.44
CA SER A 197 2.44 11.49 -16.60
C SER A 197 3.13 11.17 -17.92
N LEU A 198 4.44 11.43 -18.00
CA LEU A 198 5.19 11.17 -19.23
C LEU A 198 5.16 9.68 -19.62
N TYR A 199 5.39 8.79 -18.63
CA TYR A 199 5.34 7.35 -18.86
C TYR A 199 3.97 6.88 -19.36
N VAL A 200 2.88 7.30 -18.69
CA VAL A 200 1.52 6.85 -19.04
C VAL A 200 1.11 7.39 -20.41
N LEU A 201 1.35 8.68 -20.69
CA LEU A 201 0.97 9.29 -21.95
C LEU A 201 1.77 8.73 -23.13
N GLN A 202 3.06 8.44 -22.96
CA GLN A 202 3.88 7.81 -24.01
C GLN A 202 3.49 6.37 -24.27
N LYS A 203 3.20 5.58 -23.21
CA LYS A 203 2.87 4.17 -23.34
C LYS A 203 1.47 3.92 -23.88
N TRP A 204 0.48 4.68 -23.41
CA TRP A 204 -0.95 4.42 -23.64
C TRP A 204 -1.60 5.41 -24.61
N GLY A 205 -1.07 6.61 -24.71
CA GLY A 205 -1.60 7.70 -25.52
C GLY A 205 -2.90 8.31 -24.96
N THR A 206 -3.26 9.48 -25.46
CA THR A 206 -4.42 10.24 -24.99
C THR A 206 -5.77 9.57 -25.29
N ALA A 207 -5.84 8.76 -26.35
CA ALA A 207 -7.07 8.07 -26.74
C ALA A 207 -7.48 7.00 -25.71
N VAL A 208 -6.50 6.20 -25.19
CA VAL A 208 -6.77 5.20 -24.14
C VAL A 208 -7.14 5.89 -22.83
N VAL A 209 -6.44 6.96 -22.47
CA VAL A 209 -6.73 7.79 -21.29
C VAL A 209 -8.16 8.34 -21.35
N ALA A 210 -8.56 8.93 -22.48
CA ALA A 210 -9.90 9.47 -22.65
C ALA A 210 -10.99 8.36 -22.60
N ARG A 211 -10.70 7.19 -23.16
CA ARG A 211 -11.61 6.04 -23.10
C ARG A 211 -11.80 5.57 -21.67
N GLU A 212 -10.70 5.39 -20.90
CA GLU A 212 -10.76 4.93 -19.51
C GLU A 212 -11.51 5.94 -18.63
N TRP A 213 -11.27 7.23 -18.81
CA TRP A 213 -12.01 8.29 -18.13
C TRP A 213 -13.51 8.23 -18.41
N ARG A 214 -13.91 8.14 -19.70
CA ARG A 214 -15.33 8.08 -20.08
C ARG A 214 -16.03 6.86 -19.52
N ALA A 215 -15.33 5.72 -19.49
CA ALA A 215 -15.90 4.46 -19.00
C ALA A 215 -16.00 4.40 -17.47
N ASN A 216 -15.08 5.02 -16.73
CA ASN A 216 -14.88 4.80 -15.31
C ASN A 216 -14.81 6.08 -14.47
N SER A 217 -15.22 7.26 -14.99
CA SER A 217 -15.06 8.57 -14.31
C SER A 217 -15.60 8.59 -12.87
N GLY A 218 -16.80 8.07 -12.64
CA GLY A 218 -17.36 7.97 -11.29
C GLY A 218 -16.51 7.11 -10.34
N SER A 219 -16.04 5.97 -10.81
CA SER A 219 -15.14 5.09 -10.04
C SER A 219 -13.78 5.74 -9.78
N ILE A 220 -13.24 6.50 -10.75
CA ILE A 220 -11.98 7.23 -10.62
C ILE A 220 -12.12 8.32 -9.56
N VAL A 221 -13.20 9.13 -9.59
CA VAL A 221 -13.43 10.19 -8.60
C VAL A 221 -13.56 9.61 -7.20
N VAL A 222 -14.35 8.56 -7.01
CA VAL A 222 -14.49 7.90 -5.71
C VAL A 222 -13.16 7.31 -5.24
N ALA A 223 -12.44 6.61 -6.12
CA ALA A 223 -11.14 6.05 -5.81
C ALA A 223 -10.10 7.12 -5.45
N SER A 224 -10.17 8.30 -6.07
CA SER A 224 -9.30 9.45 -5.79
C SER A 224 -9.47 9.98 -4.36
N ILE A 225 -10.70 10.10 -3.89
CA ILE A 225 -11.00 10.50 -2.52
C ILE A 225 -10.53 9.40 -1.54
N LEU A 226 -10.83 8.15 -1.87
CA LEU A 226 -10.51 7.02 -1.01
C LEU A 226 -8.99 6.76 -0.91
N VAL A 227 -8.21 6.90 -1.99
CA VAL A 227 -6.75 6.72 -1.92
C VAL A 227 -6.10 7.82 -1.10
N PHE A 228 -6.56 9.07 -1.28
CA PHE A 228 -6.07 10.20 -0.51
C PHE A 228 -6.37 10.02 0.99
N LEU A 229 -7.60 9.68 1.34
CA LEU A 229 -8.02 9.40 2.70
C LEU A 229 -7.25 8.19 3.27
N ALA A 230 -7.20 7.08 2.56
CA ALA A 230 -6.58 5.84 3.02
C ALA A 230 -5.13 6.07 3.46
N TYR A 231 -4.30 6.68 2.60
CA TYR A 231 -2.90 6.85 2.94
C TYR A 231 -2.65 8.04 3.87
N GLY A 232 -3.46 9.10 3.80
CA GLY A 232 -3.43 10.20 4.77
C GLY A 232 -3.69 9.72 6.20
N LEU A 233 -4.62 8.77 6.39
CA LEU A 233 -4.86 8.14 7.69
C LEU A 233 -3.68 7.27 8.16
N VAL A 234 -3.00 6.56 7.24
CA VAL A 234 -1.77 5.82 7.56
C VAL A 234 -0.67 6.77 8.01
N LEU A 235 -0.44 7.85 7.27
CA LEU A 235 0.56 8.86 7.61
C LEU A 235 0.28 9.50 8.98
N THR A 236 -1.01 9.75 9.28
CA THR A 236 -1.43 10.20 10.61
C THR A 236 -1.17 9.13 11.67
N ALA A 237 -1.42 7.86 11.38
CA ALA A 237 -1.09 6.79 12.31
C ALA A 237 0.44 6.65 12.52
N PHE A 238 1.26 6.91 11.49
CA PHE A 238 2.71 6.97 11.61
C PHE A 238 3.18 8.11 12.53
N SER A 239 2.51 9.26 12.55
CA SER A 239 2.86 10.33 13.49
C SER A 239 2.53 9.98 14.95
N LEU A 240 1.55 9.11 15.18
CA LEU A 240 1.04 8.76 16.51
C LEU A 240 1.60 7.47 17.10
N SER A 241 2.15 6.58 16.28
CA SER A 241 2.57 5.24 16.69
C SER A 241 3.83 4.79 15.94
N ARG A 242 4.48 3.73 16.45
CA ARG A 242 5.66 3.11 15.83
C ARG A 242 5.32 2.55 14.46
N VAL A 243 6.18 2.78 13.46
CA VAL A 243 5.98 2.25 12.10
C VAL A 243 6.05 0.72 12.08
N SER A 244 6.84 0.12 12.97
CA SER A 244 6.95 -1.33 13.16
C SER A 244 5.62 -2.01 13.52
N TYR A 245 4.66 -1.28 14.08
CA TYR A 245 3.32 -1.78 14.41
C TYR A 245 2.29 -1.38 13.36
N VAL A 246 2.35 -0.13 12.91
CA VAL A 246 1.37 0.42 11.95
C VAL A 246 1.50 -0.25 10.58
N ALA A 247 2.73 -0.46 10.07
CA ALA A 247 2.92 -1.02 8.74
C ALA A 247 2.36 -2.45 8.58
N PRO A 248 2.62 -3.41 9.49
CA PRO A 248 1.96 -4.71 9.43
C PRO A 248 0.44 -4.63 9.66
N ALA A 249 -0.02 -3.75 10.56
CA ALA A 249 -1.45 -3.60 10.85
C ALA A 249 -2.28 -3.13 9.63
N ARG A 250 -1.67 -2.45 8.66
CA ARG A 250 -2.31 -2.09 7.37
C ARG A 250 -2.81 -3.30 6.59
N GLU A 251 -2.27 -4.47 6.83
CA GLU A 251 -2.69 -5.69 6.14
C GLU A 251 -4.09 -6.18 6.58
N ALA A 252 -4.73 -5.54 7.55
CA ALA A 252 -6.18 -5.62 7.78
C ALA A 252 -6.98 -5.44 6.49
N GLY A 253 -6.48 -4.61 5.56
CA GLY A 253 -7.07 -4.41 4.24
C GLY A 253 -7.20 -5.70 3.41
N ILE A 254 -6.32 -6.67 3.60
CA ILE A 254 -6.43 -7.98 2.92
C ILE A 254 -7.68 -8.72 3.39
N VAL A 255 -7.94 -8.73 4.70
CA VAL A 255 -9.13 -9.37 5.27
C VAL A 255 -10.40 -8.71 4.74
N ILE A 256 -10.45 -7.37 4.76
CA ILE A 256 -11.57 -6.60 4.22
C ILE A 256 -11.74 -6.89 2.73
N GLY A 257 -10.64 -6.91 1.96
CA GLY A 257 -10.67 -7.24 0.53
C GLY A 257 -11.18 -8.66 0.25
N VAL A 258 -10.80 -9.66 1.06
CA VAL A 258 -11.33 -11.02 0.98
C VAL A 258 -12.83 -11.04 1.24
N LEU A 259 -13.29 -10.36 2.30
CA LEU A 259 -14.72 -10.25 2.60
C LEU A 259 -15.49 -9.57 1.47
N MET A 260 -14.98 -8.46 0.93
CA MET A 260 -15.59 -7.80 -0.24
C MET A 260 -15.62 -8.72 -1.47
N GLY A 261 -14.57 -9.49 -1.72
CA GLY A 261 -14.53 -10.49 -2.80
C GLY A 261 -15.63 -11.54 -2.66
N VAL A 262 -15.78 -12.06 -1.45
CA VAL A 262 -16.82 -13.07 -1.16
C VAL A 262 -18.24 -12.49 -1.26
N PHE A 263 -18.51 -11.38 -0.56
CA PHE A 263 -19.88 -10.86 -0.45
C PHE A 263 -20.32 -10.07 -1.69
N LEU A 264 -19.43 -9.28 -2.31
CA LEU A 264 -19.78 -8.42 -3.44
C LEU A 264 -19.53 -9.08 -4.80
N LEU A 265 -18.48 -9.91 -4.92
CA LEU A 265 -18.13 -10.60 -6.16
C LEU A 265 -18.58 -12.07 -6.18
N LYS A 266 -19.14 -12.57 -5.06
CA LYS A 266 -19.55 -13.97 -4.88
C LYS A 266 -18.42 -14.97 -5.16
N GLU A 267 -17.18 -14.57 -4.86
CA GLU A 267 -16.02 -15.43 -4.97
C GLU A 267 -16.08 -16.55 -3.90
N PRO A 268 -15.60 -17.78 -4.20
CA PRO A 268 -15.62 -18.86 -3.23
C PRO A 268 -14.74 -18.54 -2.01
N PHE A 269 -15.29 -18.74 -0.82
CA PHE A 269 -14.56 -18.58 0.45
C PHE A 269 -13.83 -19.89 0.77
N GLY A 270 -12.68 -20.10 0.12
CA GLY A 270 -11.88 -21.31 0.30
C GLY A 270 -11.15 -21.36 1.66
N ARG A 271 -10.72 -22.58 2.07
CA ARG A 271 -10.01 -22.82 3.35
C ARG A 271 -8.78 -21.93 3.55
N GLY A 272 -8.02 -21.66 2.49
CA GLY A 272 -6.85 -20.77 2.54
C GLY A 272 -7.20 -19.33 2.91
N ARG A 273 -8.30 -18.81 2.35
CA ARG A 273 -8.79 -17.45 2.68
C ARG A 273 -9.27 -17.38 4.13
N LEU A 274 -9.96 -18.41 4.61
CA LEU A 274 -10.44 -18.47 5.99
C LEU A 274 -9.27 -18.50 6.99
N LEU A 275 -8.36 -19.45 6.83
CA LEU A 275 -7.23 -19.65 7.75
C LEU A 275 -6.28 -18.45 7.71
N GLY A 276 -5.93 -17.96 6.52
CA GLY A 276 -5.03 -16.82 6.39
C GLY A 276 -5.63 -15.52 6.92
N SER A 277 -6.94 -15.28 6.73
CA SER A 277 -7.62 -14.15 7.37
C SER A 277 -7.64 -14.28 8.89
N GLY A 278 -7.83 -15.49 9.41
CA GLY A 278 -7.73 -15.79 10.84
C GLY A 278 -6.35 -15.44 11.41
N PHE A 279 -5.27 -15.85 10.73
CA PHE A 279 -3.90 -15.47 11.13
C PHE A 279 -3.69 -13.95 11.13
N ILE A 280 -4.19 -13.23 10.11
CA ILE A 280 -4.07 -11.77 10.08
C ILE A 280 -4.84 -11.14 11.26
N VAL A 281 -6.06 -11.57 11.54
CA VAL A 281 -6.88 -11.03 12.64
C VAL A 281 -6.23 -11.31 13.99
N ILE A 282 -5.73 -12.53 14.21
CA ILE A 282 -4.98 -12.88 15.43
C ILE A 282 -3.74 -11.99 15.56
N GLY A 283 -2.97 -11.85 14.48
CA GLY A 283 -1.77 -11.01 14.46
C GLY A 283 -2.06 -9.54 14.77
N LEU A 284 -3.15 -8.99 14.24
CA LEU A 284 -3.62 -7.65 14.57
C LEU A 284 -3.96 -7.52 16.07
N GLY A 285 -4.68 -8.49 16.61
CA GLY A 285 -5.00 -8.54 18.04
C GLY A 285 -3.74 -8.53 18.92
N LEU A 286 -2.73 -9.35 18.58
CA LEU A 286 -1.46 -9.39 19.29
C LEU A 286 -0.69 -8.06 19.22
N ILE A 287 -0.70 -7.37 18.07
CA ILE A 287 -0.06 -6.05 17.94
C ILE A 287 -0.79 -4.99 18.78
N VAL A 288 -2.12 -5.03 18.82
CA VAL A 288 -2.92 -4.04 19.54
C VAL A 288 -2.73 -4.14 21.05
N VAL A 289 -2.72 -5.37 21.61
CA VAL A 289 -2.54 -5.59 23.04
C VAL A 289 -1.07 -5.54 23.49
N SER A 290 -0.16 -5.43 22.53
CA SER A 290 1.28 -5.32 22.81
C SER A 290 1.64 -3.94 23.38
N PRO A 291 2.52 -3.85 24.39
CA PRO A 291 2.95 -2.61 25.03
C PRO A 291 3.76 -1.69 24.09
#